data_2e914da3d14798e1f9abada87b474d6d
#
_entry.id   2e914da3d14798e1f9abada87b474d6d
#
_cell.length_a   1.000
_cell.length_b   1.000
_cell.length_c   1.000
_cell.angle_alpha   90.00
_cell.angle_beta   90.00
_cell.angle_gamma   90.00
#
_symmetry.space_group_name_H-M   'P 1'
#
loop_
_entity.id
_entity.type
_entity.pdbx_description
1 polymer ?
#
loop_
_entity_poly.entity_id
_entity_poly.type
_entity_poly.pdbx_seq_one_letter_code
_entity_poly.pdbx_strand_id
1 'polypeptide(L)'
;MSVRITDIWRAFQGLVPSIIATADGRGMPNVTYVSQVYLVDERHVALSCQFFNKTRRNLDDNPVACAEVVDPLTLQAYRLRLKFLRSEKSGPLFDTMSLRIDAIASQTGMTGIFRLIAADVFEVVSAEMVQGFLTDPPPDVRSGISLDGARTEMRGLQLVSERINRANDLESLLACVLQALEEFFAFSHTSVLLWDEQNRRVTTMASRGYGESGVGAEVALGDGVIGTVARERRLIRLTSLEADLRYGRAIRRESAAGERALEAEIPLPGLKDAQSMLAIPLTVGDRLVGVIAAEDRDPMRFSEWHEAYLEIIANQIALGIDRMIERGDEAADAGVPADTVPLPATSAAGSRMIEACRSKRRLTYYRNDDAIFVDDEYLIRNIPARILWKVLGEQQRTGRTEFSNREMRVDSSLGLPPVKDNFESRLILLRHRLQQKCPDLQIVSTGRGRFALRADAAIELVER
;
A
#
# COMPACT_ATOMS: atom_id res chain seq x y z
N MET A 1 11.43 -25.27 31.52
CA MET A 1 10.12 -25.81 31.10
C MET A 1 10.10 -25.83 29.58
N SER A 2 9.68 -26.94 28.99
CA SER A 2 9.49 -27.03 27.53
C SER A 2 8.32 -26.14 27.10
N VAL A 3 8.50 -25.37 26.04
CA VAL A 3 7.52 -24.39 25.52
C VAL A 3 7.17 -24.79 24.08
N ARG A 4 5.92 -24.66 23.67
CA ARG A 4 5.55 -24.84 22.24
C ARG A 4 5.94 -23.58 21.48
N ILE A 5 6.53 -23.73 20.30
CA ILE A 5 6.97 -22.59 19.50
C ILE A 5 5.80 -21.72 19.04
N THR A 6 4.63 -22.27 18.88
CA THR A 6 3.41 -21.52 18.57
C THR A 6 2.96 -20.60 19.70
N ASP A 7 3.26 -20.92 20.96
CA ASP A 7 2.91 -20.08 22.12
C ASP A 7 3.83 -18.86 22.24
N ILE A 8 4.99 -18.90 21.60
CA ILE A 8 6.00 -17.82 21.59
C ILE A 8 6.12 -17.15 20.21
N TRP A 9 5.06 -17.14 19.43
CA TRP A 9 5.03 -16.63 18.05
C TRP A 9 5.57 -15.21 17.90
N ARG A 10 5.45 -14.35 18.94
CA ARG A 10 5.98 -12.99 18.92
C ARG A 10 7.49 -12.93 18.81
N ALA A 11 8.19 -13.91 19.36
CA ALA A 11 9.65 -13.99 19.26
C ALA A 11 10.15 -14.25 17.83
N PHE A 12 9.24 -14.66 16.92
CA PHE A 12 9.55 -14.94 15.52
C PHE A 12 9.21 -13.76 14.58
N GLN A 13 8.80 -12.61 15.11
CA GLN A 13 8.39 -11.46 14.27
C GLN A 13 9.58 -10.62 13.73
N GLY A 14 10.81 -10.91 14.15
CA GLY A 14 12.01 -10.23 13.65
C GLY A 14 12.24 -8.82 14.20
N LEU A 15 11.54 -8.42 15.27
CA LEU A 15 11.77 -7.14 15.96
C LEU A 15 13.13 -7.10 16.64
N VAL A 16 13.49 -8.21 17.30
CA VAL A 16 14.79 -8.41 17.94
C VAL A 16 15.58 -9.38 17.07
N PRO A 17 16.77 -9.02 16.62
CA PRO A 17 17.63 -9.95 15.90
C PRO A 17 17.87 -11.21 16.71
N SER A 18 17.75 -12.35 16.07
CA SER A 18 18.00 -13.66 16.68
C SER A 18 19.46 -14.05 16.55
N ILE A 19 19.90 -14.95 17.41
CA ILE A 19 21.28 -15.48 17.40
C ILE A 19 21.20 -16.94 16.99
N ILE A 20 22.08 -17.36 16.08
CA ILE A 20 22.29 -18.78 15.77
C ILE A 20 23.73 -19.20 16.06
N ALA A 21 23.87 -20.33 16.72
CA ALA A 21 25.13 -21.01 16.96
C ALA A 21 25.15 -22.35 16.21
N THR A 22 26.25 -22.61 15.51
CA THR A 22 26.53 -23.86 14.78
C THR A 22 27.95 -24.33 15.10
N ALA A 23 28.27 -25.58 14.83
CA ALA A 23 29.64 -26.09 14.94
C ALA A 23 29.98 -26.93 13.71
N ASP A 24 31.23 -26.86 13.25
CA ASP A 24 31.72 -27.73 12.19
C ASP A 24 31.88 -29.21 12.66
N GLY A 25 32.23 -30.10 11.75
CA GLY A 25 32.47 -31.51 12.05
C GLY A 25 33.58 -31.80 13.07
N ARG A 26 34.45 -30.78 13.41
CA ARG A 26 35.48 -30.84 14.44
C ARG A 26 35.05 -30.24 15.76
N GLY A 27 33.81 -29.74 15.85
CA GLY A 27 33.25 -29.07 17.03
C GLY A 27 33.66 -27.61 17.18
N MET A 28 34.30 -26.98 16.18
CA MET A 28 34.62 -25.54 16.22
C MET A 28 33.35 -24.70 16.10
N PRO A 29 33.02 -23.87 17.11
CA PRO A 29 31.79 -23.11 17.11
C PRO A 29 31.80 -21.92 16.13
N ASN A 30 30.63 -21.53 15.73
CA ASN A 30 30.35 -20.29 15.01
C ASN A 30 29.04 -19.70 15.52
N VAL A 31 29.05 -18.42 15.86
CA VAL A 31 27.88 -17.66 16.30
C VAL A 31 27.68 -16.49 15.37
N THR A 32 26.44 -16.27 14.94
CA THR A 32 26.08 -15.12 14.12
C THR A 32 24.68 -14.63 14.43
N TYR A 33 24.41 -13.38 14.06
CA TYR A 33 23.07 -12.84 14.08
C TYR A 33 22.31 -13.20 12.81
N VAL A 34 21.00 -13.43 12.96
CA VAL A 34 20.06 -13.54 11.86
C VAL A 34 18.94 -12.51 12.07
N SER A 35 18.51 -11.88 10.99
CA SER A 35 17.47 -10.83 11.07
C SER A 35 16.16 -11.38 11.64
N GLN A 36 15.80 -12.59 11.24
CA GLN A 36 14.58 -13.24 11.68
C GLN A 36 14.70 -14.76 11.59
N VAL A 37 14.10 -15.46 12.56
CA VAL A 37 13.72 -16.86 12.48
C VAL A 37 12.24 -16.91 12.08
N TYR A 38 11.90 -17.60 11.00
CA TYR A 38 10.53 -17.70 10.51
C TYR A 38 9.84 -18.91 11.11
N LEU A 39 8.68 -18.73 11.71
CA LEU A 39 7.82 -19.83 12.14
C LEU A 39 7.14 -20.44 10.92
N VAL A 40 7.42 -21.73 10.64
CA VAL A 40 6.85 -22.45 9.50
C VAL A 40 5.57 -23.16 9.90
N ASP A 41 5.63 -23.93 10.98
CA ASP A 41 4.52 -24.66 11.56
C ASP A 41 4.79 -24.97 13.05
N GLU A 42 4.01 -25.87 13.65
CA GLU A 42 4.10 -26.23 15.07
C GLU A 42 5.45 -26.85 15.47
N ARG A 43 6.27 -27.32 14.52
CA ARG A 43 7.52 -28.06 14.75
C ARG A 43 8.70 -27.55 13.95
N HIS A 44 8.48 -26.66 12.98
CA HIS A 44 9.52 -26.22 12.07
C HIS A 44 9.69 -24.70 12.08
N VAL A 45 10.95 -24.30 11.92
CA VAL A 45 11.34 -22.91 11.68
C VAL A 45 12.23 -22.84 10.43
N ALA A 46 12.32 -21.66 9.83
CA ALA A 46 13.19 -21.41 8.69
C ALA A 46 14.08 -20.21 8.91
N LEU A 47 15.28 -20.25 8.35
CA LEU A 47 16.23 -19.15 8.32
C LEU A 47 16.50 -18.74 6.87
N SER A 48 16.65 -17.43 6.64
CA SER A 48 17.01 -16.92 5.32
C SER A 48 18.51 -17.12 5.06
N CYS A 49 18.85 -17.88 4.02
CA CYS A 49 20.20 -17.97 3.51
C CYS A 49 20.36 -16.90 2.41
N GLN A 50 21.14 -15.85 2.70
CA GLN A 50 21.37 -14.73 1.80
C GLN A 50 22.80 -14.68 1.27
N PHE A 51 23.74 -15.24 2.03
CA PHE A 51 25.17 -15.27 1.69
C PHE A 51 25.75 -16.64 2.00
N PHE A 52 26.71 -17.10 1.19
CA PHE A 52 27.51 -18.27 1.51
C PHE A 52 28.43 -17.94 2.69
N ASN A 53 28.09 -18.40 3.86
CA ASN A 53 28.77 -18.11 5.09
C ASN A 53 29.26 -19.38 5.81
N LYS A 54 29.99 -19.20 6.90
CA LYS A 54 30.49 -20.27 7.75
C LYS A 54 29.36 -21.11 8.36
N THR A 55 28.23 -20.45 8.73
CA THR A 55 27.04 -21.12 9.25
C THR A 55 26.55 -22.21 8.32
N ARG A 56 26.44 -21.91 7.02
CA ARG A 56 25.97 -22.89 6.02
C ARG A 56 26.92 -24.07 5.91
N ARG A 57 28.23 -23.83 5.84
CA ARG A 57 29.22 -24.90 5.78
C ARG A 57 29.18 -25.79 7.02
N ASN A 58 29.01 -25.19 8.21
CA ASN A 58 28.88 -25.96 9.44
C ASN A 58 27.64 -26.87 9.40
N LEU A 59 26.50 -26.39 8.90
CA LEU A 59 25.25 -27.16 8.80
C LEU A 59 25.35 -28.33 7.80
N ASP A 60 26.16 -28.17 6.75
CA ASP A 60 26.43 -29.26 5.82
C ASP A 60 27.28 -30.37 6.47
N ASP A 61 28.20 -30.00 7.37
CA ASP A 61 29.06 -30.94 8.11
C ASP A 61 28.36 -31.51 9.36
N ASN A 62 27.61 -30.68 10.08
CA ASN A 62 26.93 -31.00 11.32
C ASN A 62 25.54 -30.33 11.35
N PRO A 63 24.45 -31.09 11.20
CA PRO A 63 23.10 -30.52 11.06
C PRO A 63 22.50 -29.99 12.37
N VAL A 64 23.28 -29.93 13.45
CA VAL A 64 22.79 -29.42 14.74
C VAL A 64 23.08 -27.94 14.88
N ALA A 65 22.07 -27.19 15.31
CA ALA A 65 22.19 -25.77 15.60
C ALA A 65 21.42 -25.40 16.89
N CYS A 66 21.77 -24.25 17.43
CA CYS A 66 21.05 -23.64 18.54
C CYS A 66 20.70 -22.22 18.17
N ALA A 67 19.44 -21.83 18.30
CA ALA A 67 19.02 -20.44 18.11
C ALA A 67 18.45 -19.85 19.40
N GLU A 68 18.68 -18.57 19.61
CA GLU A 68 18.02 -17.78 20.64
C GLU A 68 17.12 -16.73 19.99
N VAL A 69 15.85 -16.74 20.41
CA VAL A 69 14.81 -15.80 19.98
C VAL A 69 14.26 -15.07 21.20
N VAL A 70 13.89 -13.80 21.05
CA VAL A 70 13.45 -12.95 22.16
C VAL A 70 12.06 -12.41 21.85
N ASP A 71 11.14 -12.54 22.81
CA ASP A 71 9.83 -11.87 22.73
C ASP A 71 10.04 -10.37 22.90
N PRO A 72 9.67 -9.55 21.90
CA PRO A 72 9.98 -8.11 21.91
C PRO A 72 9.21 -7.30 22.97
N LEU A 73 8.10 -7.83 23.48
CA LEU A 73 7.29 -7.14 24.48
C LEU A 73 7.72 -7.49 25.92
N THR A 74 8.00 -8.75 26.15
CA THR A 74 8.38 -9.23 27.50
C THR A 74 9.89 -9.29 27.70
N LEU A 75 10.68 -9.18 26.63
CA LEU A 75 12.12 -9.41 26.59
C LEU A 75 12.52 -10.81 27.06
N GLN A 76 11.57 -11.74 27.16
CA GLN A 76 11.84 -13.12 27.52
C GLN A 76 12.58 -13.81 26.37
N ALA A 77 13.72 -14.38 26.66
CA ALA A 77 14.52 -15.15 25.70
C ALA A 77 14.13 -16.64 25.73
N TYR A 78 14.14 -17.25 24.55
CA TYR A 78 13.87 -18.67 24.37
C TYR A 78 15.00 -19.29 23.55
N ARG A 79 15.48 -20.45 24.01
CA ARG A 79 16.52 -21.23 23.34
C ARG A 79 15.88 -22.40 22.60
N LEU A 80 16.16 -22.45 21.29
CA LEU A 80 15.70 -23.49 20.38
C LEU A 80 16.86 -24.42 20.05
N ARG A 81 16.73 -25.73 20.30
CA ARG A 81 17.60 -26.74 19.73
C ARG A 81 17.06 -27.14 18.37
N LEU A 82 17.86 -26.98 17.35
CA LEU A 82 17.48 -27.11 15.96
C LEU A 82 18.23 -28.23 15.28
N LYS A 83 17.55 -28.94 14.40
CA LYS A 83 18.15 -29.90 13.47
C LYS A 83 17.87 -29.45 12.05
N PHE A 84 18.90 -29.15 11.28
CA PHE A 84 18.77 -28.83 9.87
C PHE A 84 18.19 -30.00 9.10
N LEU A 85 17.17 -29.73 8.28
CA LEU A 85 16.49 -30.75 7.47
C LEU A 85 16.82 -30.59 5.98
N ARG A 86 16.61 -29.40 5.45
CA ARG A 86 16.71 -29.14 4.00
C ARG A 86 16.79 -27.64 3.71
N SER A 87 17.23 -27.33 2.50
CA SER A 87 17.16 -26.00 1.92
C SER A 87 16.15 -25.98 0.79
N GLU A 88 15.21 -25.05 0.84
CA GLU A 88 14.25 -24.80 -0.23
C GLU A 88 14.71 -23.60 -1.06
N LYS A 89 14.76 -23.76 -2.38
CA LYS A 89 15.14 -22.71 -3.35
C LYS A 89 13.96 -22.29 -4.24
N SER A 90 12.79 -22.86 -3.98
CA SER A 90 11.53 -22.59 -4.65
C SER A 90 10.38 -23.13 -3.79
N GLY A 91 9.15 -22.72 -4.08
CA GLY A 91 7.96 -23.17 -3.39
C GLY A 91 7.42 -22.15 -2.38
N PRO A 92 6.25 -22.41 -1.77
CA PRO A 92 5.48 -21.41 -1.02
C PRO A 92 6.26 -20.72 0.10
N LEU A 93 7.07 -21.46 0.86
CA LEU A 93 7.90 -20.91 1.93
C LEU A 93 8.98 -20.00 1.37
N PHE A 94 9.76 -20.49 0.39
CA PHE A 94 10.78 -19.71 -0.27
C PHE A 94 10.22 -18.44 -0.88
N ASP A 95 9.11 -18.55 -1.61
CA ASP A 95 8.45 -17.43 -2.29
C ASP A 95 7.95 -16.36 -1.28
N THR A 96 7.44 -16.79 -0.12
CA THR A 96 7.00 -15.87 0.93
C THR A 96 8.19 -15.13 1.57
N MET A 97 9.26 -15.84 1.86
CA MET A 97 10.47 -15.23 2.43
C MET A 97 11.18 -14.31 1.41
N SER A 98 11.24 -14.73 0.14
CA SER A 98 11.83 -13.94 -0.95
C SER A 98 11.08 -12.63 -1.17
N LEU A 99 9.76 -12.68 -1.18
CA LEU A 99 8.90 -11.52 -1.40
C LEU A 99 9.20 -10.37 -0.42
N ARG A 100 9.36 -10.69 0.86
CA ARG A 100 9.72 -9.72 1.91
C ARG A 100 11.11 -9.14 1.68
N ILE A 101 12.10 -9.98 1.37
CA ILE A 101 13.48 -9.57 1.12
C ILE A 101 13.54 -8.69 -0.13
N ASP A 102 12.82 -9.05 -1.20
CA ASP A 102 12.76 -8.30 -2.45
C ASP A 102 12.12 -6.92 -2.25
N ALA A 103 11.09 -6.80 -1.42
CA ALA A 103 10.47 -5.53 -1.08
C ALA A 103 11.44 -4.60 -0.36
N ILE A 104 12.19 -5.10 0.63
CA ILE A 104 13.20 -4.33 1.35
C ILE A 104 14.39 -4.00 0.44
N ALA A 105 14.83 -4.93 -0.40
CA ALA A 105 15.88 -4.70 -1.40
C ALA A 105 15.48 -3.58 -2.36
N SER A 106 14.26 -3.62 -2.88
CA SER A 106 13.73 -2.57 -3.76
C SER A 106 13.69 -1.22 -3.04
N GLN A 107 13.15 -1.16 -1.82
CA GLN A 107 13.07 0.08 -1.04
C GLN A 107 14.44 0.72 -0.78
N THR A 108 15.47 -0.10 -0.55
CA THR A 108 16.83 0.34 -0.27
C THR A 108 17.72 0.48 -1.52
N GLY A 109 17.17 0.35 -2.72
CA GLY A 109 17.91 0.41 -3.99
C GLY A 109 18.93 -0.73 -4.17
N MET A 110 18.61 -1.92 -3.64
CA MET A 110 19.44 -3.12 -3.67
C MET A 110 18.84 -4.26 -4.49
N THR A 111 17.94 -3.94 -5.40
CA THR A 111 17.25 -4.89 -6.28
C THR A 111 18.25 -5.82 -6.99
N GLY A 112 18.02 -7.14 -6.90
CA GLY A 112 18.87 -8.17 -7.49
C GLY A 112 20.22 -8.39 -6.79
N ILE A 113 20.63 -7.53 -5.85
CA ILE A 113 21.86 -7.67 -5.05
C ILE A 113 21.54 -8.34 -3.73
N PHE A 114 20.58 -7.78 -3.00
CA PHE A 114 20.06 -8.34 -1.75
C PHE A 114 18.88 -9.25 -2.07
N ARG A 115 19.10 -10.57 -2.01
CA ARG A 115 18.12 -11.58 -2.39
C ARG A 115 18.23 -12.84 -1.55
N LEU A 116 17.13 -13.57 -1.42
CA LEU A 116 17.13 -14.90 -0.83
C LEU A 116 17.81 -15.90 -1.77
N ILE A 117 18.74 -16.69 -1.23
CA ILE A 117 19.38 -17.78 -1.96
C ILE A 117 18.66 -19.09 -1.67
N ALA A 118 18.29 -19.31 -0.41
CA ALA A 118 17.56 -20.48 0.05
C ALA A 118 16.82 -20.18 1.36
N ALA A 119 15.74 -20.87 1.60
CA ALA A 119 15.10 -21.00 2.90
C ALA A 119 15.60 -22.29 3.56
N ASP A 120 16.41 -22.14 4.61
CA ASP A 120 16.96 -23.28 5.35
C ASP A 120 15.98 -23.70 6.44
N VAL A 121 15.41 -24.90 6.32
CA VAL A 121 14.35 -25.42 7.20
C VAL A 121 14.95 -26.31 8.28
N PHE A 122 14.50 -26.09 9.51
CA PHE A 122 14.94 -26.81 10.70
C PHE A 122 13.75 -27.41 11.44
N GLU A 123 13.94 -28.63 11.97
CA GLU A 123 13.10 -29.18 13.02
C GLU A 123 13.49 -28.59 14.37
N VAL A 124 12.50 -28.17 15.16
CA VAL A 124 12.71 -27.73 16.55
C VAL A 124 12.65 -28.96 17.45
N VAL A 125 13.81 -29.38 17.90
CA VAL A 125 13.96 -30.54 18.78
C VAL A 125 13.47 -30.23 20.20
N SER A 126 13.79 -29.02 20.69
CA SER A 126 13.27 -28.50 21.97
C SER A 126 13.26 -26.97 21.94
N ALA A 127 12.32 -26.38 22.67
CA ALA A 127 12.25 -24.95 22.96
C ALA A 127 12.16 -24.76 24.47
N GLU A 128 13.07 -23.99 25.04
CA GLU A 128 13.18 -23.77 26.48
C GLU A 128 13.30 -22.28 26.78
N MET A 129 12.61 -21.82 27.82
CA MET A 129 12.78 -20.47 28.33
C MET A 129 14.17 -20.31 28.96
N VAL A 130 14.87 -19.24 28.60
CA VAL A 130 16.16 -18.90 29.21
C VAL A 130 15.92 -18.31 30.60
N GLN A 131 16.40 -18.97 31.64
CA GLN A 131 16.21 -18.53 33.01
C GLN A 131 17.34 -17.58 33.46
N GLY A 132 17.03 -16.71 34.41
CA GLY A 132 18.01 -15.91 35.14
C GLY A 132 18.39 -14.58 34.51
N PHE A 133 17.80 -14.18 33.39
CA PHE A 133 18.10 -12.88 32.79
C PHE A 133 17.17 -11.75 33.30
N LEU A 134 15.89 -12.05 33.53
CA LEU A 134 14.93 -11.13 34.12
C LEU A 134 14.39 -11.76 35.40
N THR A 135 14.44 -11.03 36.52
CA THR A 135 14.00 -11.50 37.84
C THR A 135 12.52 -11.29 38.07
N ASP A 136 11.89 -10.34 37.34
CA ASP A 136 10.48 -10.05 37.46
C ASP A 136 9.68 -10.89 36.45
N PRO A 137 8.50 -11.39 36.85
CA PRO A 137 7.63 -12.05 35.89
C PRO A 137 7.25 -11.04 34.80
N PRO A 138 7.20 -11.48 33.52
CA PRO A 138 6.77 -10.59 32.46
C PRO A 138 5.38 -10.03 32.77
N PRO A 139 5.08 -8.77 32.39
CA PRO A 139 3.74 -8.25 32.54
C PRO A 139 2.75 -9.21 31.88
N ASP A 140 1.57 -9.40 32.47
CA ASP A 140 0.53 -10.29 31.95
C ASP A 140 0.01 -9.72 30.61
N VAL A 141 0.82 -9.90 29.58
CA VAL A 141 0.50 -9.53 28.20
C VAL A 141 -0.44 -10.62 27.69
N ARG A 142 -1.72 -10.49 28.02
CA ARG A 142 -2.77 -11.37 27.52
C ARG A 142 -2.79 -11.31 26.02
N SER A 143 -2.14 -12.30 25.41
CA SER A 143 -2.22 -12.59 23.98
C SER A 143 -3.54 -13.29 23.66
N GLY A 144 -4.64 -12.66 23.97
CA GLY A 144 -5.94 -13.18 23.62
C GLY A 144 -6.68 -12.09 22.89
N ILE A 145 -7.10 -12.34 21.65
CA ILE A 145 -8.23 -11.61 21.09
C ILE A 145 -9.34 -11.78 22.11
N SER A 146 -9.72 -10.71 22.79
CA SER A 146 -10.88 -10.77 23.68
C SER A 146 -12.07 -11.16 22.80
N LEU A 147 -12.95 -12.03 23.26
CA LEU A 147 -14.17 -12.39 22.52
C LEU A 147 -14.98 -11.15 22.14
N ASP A 148 -14.89 -10.08 22.92
CA ASP A 148 -15.54 -8.81 22.65
C ASP A 148 -14.81 -8.03 21.52
N GLY A 149 -13.48 -8.10 21.45
CA GLY A 149 -12.71 -7.55 20.33
C GLY A 149 -13.08 -8.24 19.02
N ALA A 150 -13.04 -9.58 18.99
CA ALA A 150 -13.41 -10.36 17.81
C ALA A 150 -14.85 -10.10 17.33
N ARG A 151 -15.80 -9.92 18.25
CA ARG A 151 -17.17 -9.55 17.90
C ARG A 151 -17.26 -8.15 17.30
N THR A 152 -16.51 -7.21 17.83
CA THR A 152 -16.46 -5.82 17.31
C THR A 152 -15.88 -5.79 15.89
N GLU A 153 -14.80 -6.53 15.64
CA GLU A 153 -14.18 -6.65 14.33
C GLU A 153 -15.08 -7.34 13.30
N MET A 154 -15.75 -8.44 13.68
CA MET A 154 -16.73 -9.11 12.82
C MET A 154 -17.89 -8.19 12.45
N ARG A 155 -18.37 -7.39 13.39
CA ARG A 155 -19.39 -6.37 13.14
C ARG A 155 -18.84 -5.28 12.23
N GLY A 156 -17.58 -4.88 12.43
CA GLY A 156 -16.88 -3.96 11.55
C GLY A 156 -16.83 -4.45 10.12
N LEU A 157 -16.47 -5.72 9.91
CA LEU A 157 -16.44 -6.35 8.59
C LEU A 157 -17.83 -6.33 7.91
N GLN A 158 -18.89 -6.65 8.66
CA GLN A 158 -20.26 -6.57 8.16
C GLN A 158 -20.62 -5.15 7.70
N LEU A 159 -20.31 -4.14 8.53
CA LEU A 159 -20.62 -2.74 8.22
C LEU A 159 -19.80 -2.22 7.04
N VAL A 160 -18.52 -2.61 6.93
CA VAL A 160 -17.69 -2.28 5.77
C VAL A 160 -18.31 -2.86 4.50
N SER A 161 -18.67 -4.15 4.53
CA SER A 161 -19.34 -4.83 3.41
C SER A 161 -20.62 -4.12 2.98
N GLU A 162 -21.45 -3.72 3.95
CA GLU A 162 -22.69 -3.00 3.69
C GLU A 162 -22.44 -1.61 3.09
N ARG A 163 -21.45 -0.86 3.60
CA ARG A 163 -21.05 0.45 3.07
C ARG A 163 -20.52 0.33 1.62
N ILE A 164 -19.68 -0.67 1.33
CA ILE A 164 -19.18 -0.92 -0.03
C ILE A 164 -20.33 -1.20 -0.99
N ASN A 165 -21.31 -2.02 -0.58
CA ASN A 165 -22.48 -2.34 -1.41
C ASN A 165 -23.40 -1.14 -1.68
N ARG A 166 -23.45 -0.18 -0.78
CA ARG A 166 -24.26 1.05 -0.90
C ARG A 166 -23.56 2.19 -1.61
N ALA A 167 -22.25 2.11 -1.81
CA ALA A 167 -21.51 3.16 -2.48
C ALA A 167 -21.96 3.29 -3.95
N ASN A 168 -22.21 4.53 -4.36
CA ASN A 168 -22.71 4.82 -5.70
C ASN A 168 -21.62 5.26 -6.68
N ASP A 169 -20.50 5.72 -6.17
CA ASP A 169 -19.33 6.18 -6.91
C ASP A 169 -18.03 5.77 -6.22
N LEU A 170 -16.94 5.84 -6.95
CA LEU A 170 -15.62 5.42 -6.47
C LEU A 170 -15.14 6.26 -5.28
N GLU A 171 -15.37 7.57 -5.29
CA GLU A 171 -14.91 8.47 -4.23
C GLU A 171 -15.57 8.13 -2.89
N SER A 172 -16.89 7.94 -2.89
CA SER A 172 -17.65 7.53 -1.71
C SER A 172 -17.27 6.14 -1.23
N LEU A 173 -16.99 5.19 -2.15
CA LEU A 173 -16.51 3.85 -1.80
C LEU A 173 -15.17 3.93 -1.05
N LEU A 174 -14.19 4.62 -1.62
CA LEU A 174 -12.86 4.72 -1.01
C LEU A 174 -12.92 5.45 0.33
N ALA A 175 -13.66 6.56 0.41
CA ALA A 175 -13.81 7.32 1.65
C ALA A 175 -14.45 6.48 2.77
N CYS A 176 -15.54 5.77 2.47
CA CYS A 176 -16.25 4.97 3.47
C CYS A 176 -15.42 3.78 3.96
N VAL A 177 -14.59 3.18 3.08
CA VAL A 177 -13.67 2.10 3.44
C VAL A 177 -12.61 2.60 4.41
N LEU A 178 -11.88 3.67 4.04
CA LEU A 178 -10.82 4.22 4.90
C LEU A 178 -11.36 4.67 6.26
N GLN A 179 -12.55 5.29 6.27
CA GLN A 179 -13.22 5.66 7.53
C GLN A 179 -13.54 4.42 8.38
N ALA A 180 -14.04 3.35 7.78
CA ALA A 180 -14.40 2.15 8.51
C ALA A 180 -13.18 1.40 9.05
N LEU A 181 -12.05 1.41 8.33
CA LEU A 181 -10.79 0.84 8.80
C LEU A 181 -10.28 1.57 10.05
N GLU A 182 -10.42 2.90 10.11
CA GLU A 182 -10.09 3.66 11.31
C GLU A 182 -11.09 3.40 12.45
N GLU A 183 -12.39 3.42 12.15
CA GLU A 183 -13.47 3.31 13.15
C GLU A 183 -13.50 1.93 13.84
N PHE A 184 -13.36 0.84 13.06
CA PHE A 184 -13.57 -0.51 13.58
C PHE A 184 -12.27 -1.28 13.85
N PHE A 185 -11.18 -0.93 13.16
CA PHE A 185 -9.90 -1.63 13.29
C PHE A 185 -8.79 -0.74 13.86
N ALA A 186 -9.10 0.54 14.13
CA ALA A 186 -8.15 1.54 14.59
C ALA A 186 -6.90 1.65 13.70
N PHE A 187 -7.05 1.47 12.38
CA PHE A 187 -5.98 1.70 11.42
C PHE A 187 -5.91 3.19 11.09
N SER A 188 -5.04 3.90 11.79
CA SER A 188 -4.96 5.36 11.74
C SER A 188 -4.33 5.90 10.44
N HIS A 189 -3.48 5.11 9.78
CA HIS A 189 -2.79 5.51 8.56
C HIS A 189 -3.07 4.47 7.48
N THR A 190 -3.95 4.82 6.55
CA THR A 190 -4.38 3.92 5.48
C THR A 190 -4.42 4.64 4.14
N SER A 191 -4.13 3.91 3.06
CA SER A 191 -4.20 4.43 1.70
C SER A 191 -4.71 3.37 0.73
N VAL A 192 -5.40 3.82 -0.31
CA VAL A 192 -5.81 2.99 -1.45
C VAL A 192 -5.21 3.58 -2.71
N LEU A 193 -4.47 2.75 -3.41
CA LEU A 193 -3.84 3.08 -4.68
C LEU A 193 -4.52 2.27 -5.79
N LEU A 194 -4.80 2.89 -6.93
CA LEU A 194 -5.37 2.21 -8.10
C LEU A 194 -4.33 2.02 -9.19
N TRP A 195 -4.44 0.90 -9.89
CA TRP A 195 -3.56 0.54 -10.98
C TRP A 195 -3.83 1.39 -12.22
N ASP A 196 -2.77 1.98 -12.77
CA ASP A 196 -2.74 2.64 -14.07
C ASP A 196 -1.91 1.80 -15.04
N GLU A 197 -2.61 1.11 -15.93
CA GLU A 197 -1.98 0.18 -16.88
C GLU A 197 -1.10 0.89 -17.89
N GLN A 198 -1.49 2.09 -18.34
CA GLN A 198 -0.72 2.87 -19.32
C GLN A 198 0.64 3.29 -18.79
N ASN A 199 0.67 3.80 -17.56
CA ASN A 199 1.89 4.29 -16.93
C ASN A 199 2.62 3.21 -16.13
N ARG A 200 2.08 1.98 -16.00
CA ARG A 200 2.59 0.87 -15.20
C ARG A 200 2.92 1.29 -13.77
N ARG A 201 1.99 1.98 -13.14
CA ARG A 201 2.10 2.54 -11.78
C ARG A 201 0.82 2.33 -11.01
N VAL A 202 0.93 2.32 -9.70
CA VAL A 202 -0.22 2.48 -8.80
C VAL A 202 -0.22 3.92 -8.28
N THR A 203 -1.39 4.57 -8.32
CA THR A 203 -1.55 5.97 -7.92
C THR A 203 -2.48 6.04 -6.72
N THR A 204 -2.07 6.77 -5.68
CA THR A 204 -2.86 6.98 -4.47
C THR A 204 -4.12 7.78 -4.80
N MET A 205 -5.30 7.17 -4.62
CA MET A 205 -6.60 7.79 -4.87
C MET A 205 -7.26 8.31 -3.60
N ALA A 206 -7.01 7.64 -2.48
CA ALA A 206 -7.50 8.06 -1.17
C ALA A 206 -6.48 7.71 -0.11
N SER A 207 -6.38 8.55 0.91
CA SER A 207 -5.53 8.33 2.07
C SER A 207 -6.15 8.93 3.32
N ARG A 208 -5.84 8.36 4.48
CA ARG A 208 -6.29 8.82 5.78
C ARG A 208 -5.16 8.74 6.80
N GLY A 209 -5.10 9.74 7.72
CA GLY A 209 -4.08 9.81 8.77
C GLY A 209 -2.78 10.51 8.38
N TYR A 210 -2.53 10.72 7.10
CA TYR A 210 -1.36 11.44 6.60
C TYR A 210 -1.68 12.93 6.52
N GLY A 211 -0.98 13.79 7.24
CA GLY A 211 -1.30 15.22 7.43
C GLY A 211 -1.64 15.97 6.14
N GLU A 212 -0.68 16.13 5.22
CA GLU A 212 -0.98 16.52 3.86
C GLU A 212 -1.28 15.26 3.06
N SER A 213 -2.44 15.24 2.39
CA SER A 213 -2.90 14.09 1.63
C SER A 213 -1.84 13.62 0.63
N GLY A 214 -1.45 12.35 0.73
CA GLY A 214 -0.60 11.67 -0.26
C GLY A 214 -1.31 11.34 -1.58
N VAL A 215 -2.55 11.80 -1.77
CA VAL A 215 -3.34 11.56 -2.98
C VAL A 215 -2.60 12.10 -4.20
N GLY A 216 -2.51 11.27 -5.24
CA GLY A 216 -1.75 11.55 -6.46
C GLY A 216 -0.28 11.13 -6.40
N ALA A 217 0.20 10.57 -5.29
CA ALA A 217 1.51 9.93 -5.26
C ALA A 217 1.50 8.66 -6.12
N GLU A 218 2.53 8.47 -6.92
CA GLU A 218 2.66 7.37 -7.86
C GLU A 218 3.79 6.44 -7.41
N VAL A 219 3.57 5.13 -7.47
CA VAL A 219 4.56 4.10 -7.18
C VAL A 219 4.68 3.18 -8.40
N ALA A 220 5.88 3.02 -8.93
CA ALA A 220 6.10 2.15 -10.07
C ALA A 220 6.01 0.67 -9.66
N LEU A 221 5.70 -0.18 -10.62
CA LEU A 221 5.58 -1.62 -10.42
C LEU A 221 6.94 -2.20 -9.99
N GLY A 222 6.98 -2.81 -8.83
CA GLY A 222 8.21 -3.37 -8.24
C GLY A 222 8.98 -2.41 -7.33
N ASP A 223 8.59 -1.12 -7.24
CA ASP A 223 9.24 -0.13 -6.40
C ASP A 223 8.76 -0.23 -4.96
N GLY A 224 9.67 -0.47 -4.03
CA GLY A 224 9.40 -0.56 -2.61
C GLY A 224 8.39 -1.66 -2.26
N VAL A 225 7.75 -1.53 -1.10
CA VAL A 225 6.77 -2.53 -0.62
C VAL A 225 5.51 -2.53 -1.48
N ILE A 226 4.93 -1.35 -1.71
CA ILE A 226 3.67 -1.20 -2.45
C ILE A 226 3.83 -1.67 -3.91
N GLY A 227 4.91 -1.25 -4.60
CA GLY A 227 5.18 -1.65 -5.97
C GLY A 227 5.48 -3.15 -6.09
N THR A 228 6.12 -3.74 -5.08
CA THR A 228 6.35 -5.19 -5.02
C THR A 228 5.04 -5.95 -4.85
N VAL A 229 4.14 -5.51 -3.94
CA VAL A 229 2.79 -6.08 -3.79
C VAL A 229 2.00 -5.99 -5.10
N ALA A 230 2.08 -4.87 -5.80
CA ALA A 230 1.41 -4.68 -7.08
C ALA A 230 1.95 -5.63 -8.17
N ARG A 231 3.27 -5.86 -8.20
CA ARG A 231 3.92 -6.75 -9.17
C ARG A 231 3.61 -8.22 -8.91
N GLU A 232 3.80 -8.64 -7.66
CA GLU A 232 3.70 -10.06 -7.28
C GLU A 232 2.26 -10.48 -6.98
N ARG A 233 1.34 -9.52 -6.78
CA ARG A 233 -0.08 -9.76 -6.42
C ARG A 233 -0.22 -10.63 -5.17
N ARG A 234 0.68 -10.42 -4.22
CA ARG A 234 0.73 -11.11 -2.92
C ARG A 234 0.82 -10.09 -1.81
N LEU A 235 0.16 -10.36 -0.69
CA LEU A 235 0.24 -9.50 0.48
C LEU A 235 1.65 -9.49 1.08
N ILE A 236 2.03 -8.36 1.67
CA ILE A 236 3.25 -8.22 2.46
C ILE A 236 2.87 -7.60 3.80
N ARG A 237 3.26 -8.27 4.89
CA ARG A 237 3.23 -7.73 6.24
C ARG A 237 4.66 -7.55 6.76
N LEU A 238 4.97 -6.35 7.19
CA LEU A 238 6.24 -5.98 7.81
C LEU A 238 5.95 -5.56 9.25
N THR A 239 6.58 -6.23 10.20
CA THR A 239 6.42 -5.99 11.64
C THR A 239 7.56 -5.19 12.24
N SER A 240 8.61 -4.92 11.49
CA SER A 240 9.80 -4.18 11.94
C SER A 240 10.44 -3.47 10.75
N LEU A 241 9.65 -2.63 10.10
CA LEU A 241 10.05 -1.97 8.84
C LEU A 241 11.38 -1.20 9.01
N GLU A 242 11.55 -0.45 10.10
CA GLU A 242 12.79 0.29 10.33
C GLU A 242 13.99 -0.63 10.50
N ALA A 243 13.87 -1.76 11.23
CA ALA A 243 14.96 -2.71 11.40
C ALA A 243 15.33 -3.37 10.07
N ASP A 244 14.33 -3.76 9.27
CA ASP A 244 14.54 -4.34 7.94
C ASP A 244 15.22 -3.34 6.99
N LEU A 245 14.79 -2.07 6.97
CA LEU A 245 15.41 -1.01 6.17
C LEU A 245 16.83 -0.70 6.65
N ARG A 246 17.06 -0.69 7.96
CA ARG A 246 18.38 -0.48 8.56
C ARG A 246 19.34 -1.59 8.17
N TYR A 247 18.87 -2.84 8.15
CA TYR A 247 19.63 -3.99 7.67
C TYR A 247 19.94 -3.89 6.17
N GLY A 248 18.95 -3.61 5.33
CA GLY A 248 19.14 -3.38 3.89
C GLY A 248 20.15 -2.26 3.60
N ARG A 249 20.08 -1.14 4.35
CA ARG A 249 21.03 -0.03 4.24
C ARG A 249 22.46 -0.40 4.70
N ALA A 250 22.58 -1.30 5.67
CA ALA A 250 23.90 -1.79 6.08
C ALA A 250 24.56 -2.61 4.95
N ILE A 251 23.81 -3.53 4.35
CA ILE A 251 24.28 -4.31 3.19
C ILE A 251 24.61 -3.37 2.02
N ARG A 252 23.78 -2.34 1.77
CA ARG A 252 24.04 -1.32 0.74
C ARG A 252 25.41 -0.64 0.93
N ARG A 253 25.77 -0.26 2.15
CA ARG A 253 27.07 0.38 2.45
C ARG A 253 28.24 -0.56 2.17
N GLU A 254 28.12 -1.84 2.52
CA GLU A 254 29.14 -2.84 2.21
C GLU A 254 29.26 -3.07 0.70
N SER A 255 28.14 -3.13 -0.01
CA SER A 255 28.10 -3.32 -1.47
C SER A 255 28.60 -2.10 -2.24
N ALA A 256 28.41 -0.89 -1.73
CA ALA A 256 28.91 0.36 -2.32
C ALA A 256 30.44 0.47 -2.28
N ALA A 257 31.09 -0.25 -1.36
CA ALA A 257 32.55 -0.39 -1.32
C ALA A 257 33.11 -1.28 -2.48
N GLY A 258 32.23 -2.02 -3.19
CA GLY A 258 32.53 -2.75 -4.43
C GLY A 258 31.99 -1.96 -5.64
N GLU A 259 32.64 -2.02 -6.77
CA GLU A 259 32.35 -1.25 -8.00
C GLU A 259 30.97 -1.46 -8.67
N ARG A 260 29.93 -1.77 -7.91
CA ARG A 260 28.57 -1.97 -8.43
C ARG A 260 27.77 -0.68 -8.40
N ALA A 261 27.17 -0.32 -9.53
CA ALA A 261 26.19 0.77 -9.57
C ALA A 261 24.93 0.38 -8.76
N LEU A 262 24.62 1.15 -7.72
CA LEU A 262 23.43 0.96 -6.90
C LEU A 262 22.33 1.92 -7.36
N GLU A 263 21.09 1.44 -7.35
CA GLU A 263 19.91 2.28 -7.60
C GLU A 263 19.70 3.28 -6.47
N ALA A 264 18.93 4.34 -6.71
CA ALA A 264 18.55 5.29 -5.67
C ALA A 264 17.64 4.61 -4.65
N GLU A 265 17.79 4.97 -3.37
CA GLU A 265 16.83 4.55 -2.34
C GLU A 265 15.47 5.20 -2.60
N ILE A 266 14.40 4.41 -2.54
CA ILE A 266 13.04 4.87 -2.75
C ILE A 266 12.53 5.45 -1.42
N PRO A 267 12.12 6.74 -1.37
CA PRO A 267 11.52 7.30 -0.17
C PRO A 267 10.18 6.61 0.11
N LEU A 268 9.87 6.38 1.39
CA LEU A 268 8.57 5.85 1.80
C LEU A 268 7.48 6.87 1.42
N PRO A 269 6.47 6.48 0.64
CA PRO A 269 5.44 7.41 0.18
C PRO A 269 4.40 7.76 1.27
N GLY A 270 4.50 7.16 2.44
CA GLY A 270 3.53 7.24 3.51
C GLY A 270 4.07 7.85 4.81
N LEU A 271 3.88 7.14 5.92
CA LEU A 271 4.29 7.56 7.25
C LEU A 271 5.82 7.47 7.39
N LYS A 272 6.51 8.62 7.60
CA LYS A 272 8.00 8.69 7.62
C LYS A 272 8.63 7.85 8.72
N ASP A 273 7.91 7.66 9.84
CA ASP A 273 8.32 6.93 11.03
C ASP A 273 7.52 5.62 11.21
N ALA A 274 7.03 5.05 10.12
CA ALA A 274 6.34 3.77 10.13
C ALA A 274 7.26 2.66 10.67
N GLN A 275 6.77 1.93 11.66
CA GLN A 275 7.43 0.75 12.23
C GLN A 275 6.85 -0.56 11.69
N SER A 276 5.57 -0.54 11.32
CA SER A 276 4.90 -1.69 10.69
C SER A 276 4.07 -1.27 9.48
N MET A 277 3.90 -2.20 8.56
CA MET A 277 3.12 -2.01 7.34
C MET A 277 2.42 -3.30 6.93
N LEU A 278 1.19 -3.18 6.49
CA LEU A 278 0.41 -4.24 5.87
C LEU A 278 -0.08 -3.73 4.52
N ALA A 279 0.38 -4.35 3.43
CA ALA A 279 -0.01 -4.00 2.08
C ALA A 279 -0.62 -5.22 1.37
N ILE A 280 -1.79 -5.05 0.78
CA ILE A 280 -2.58 -6.12 0.17
C ILE A 280 -2.99 -5.73 -1.24
N PRO A 281 -2.82 -6.59 -2.24
CA PRO A 281 -3.26 -6.33 -3.59
C PRO A 281 -4.79 -6.38 -3.68
N LEU A 282 -5.35 -5.47 -4.45
CA LEU A 282 -6.75 -5.48 -4.87
C LEU A 282 -6.80 -6.19 -6.22
N THR A 283 -7.34 -7.41 -6.26
CA THR A 283 -7.37 -8.21 -7.49
C THR A 283 -8.77 -8.72 -7.79
N VAL A 284 -9.09 -8.82 -9.08
CA VAL A 284 -10.30 -9.50 -9.59
C VAL A 284 -9.83 -10.57 -10.57
N GLY A 285 -9.93 -11.83 -10.15
CA GLY A 285 -9.20 -12.93 -10.81
C GLY A 285 -7.70 -12.65 -10.81
N ASP A 286 -7.07 -12.74 -11.99
CA ASP A 286 -5.64 -12.45 -12.15
C ASP A 286 -5.34 -10.97 -12.45
N ARG A 287 -6.36 -10.11 -12.52
CA ARG A 287 -6.20 -8.71 -12.85
C ARG A 287 -5.96 -7.85 -11.61
N LEU A 288 -4.87 -7.08 -11.61
CA LEU A 288 -4.60 -6.08 -10.58
C LEU A 288 -5.55 -4.87 -10.79
N VAL A 289 -6.25 -4.49 -9.73
CA VAL A 289 -7.08 -3.27 -9.65
C VAL A 289 -6.36 -2.19 -8.87
N GLY A 290 -5.58 -2.57 -7.86
CA GLY A 290 -4.86 -1.63 -7.03
C GLY A 290 -4.15 -2.29 -5.85
N VAL A 291 -3.84 -1.49 -4.84
CA VAL A 291 -3.24 -1.91 -3.57
C VAL A 291 -3.90 -1.13 -2.44
N ILE A 292 -4.22 -1.80 -1.34
CA ILE A 292 -4.54 -1.15 -0.07
C ILE A 292 -3.37 -1.31 0.88
N ALA A 293 -3.00 -0.24 1.58
CA ALA A 293 -1.91 -0.24 2.54
C ALA A 293 -2.35 0.39 3.85
N ALA A 294 -1.89 -0.20 4.96
CA ALA A 294 -2.01 0.33 6.31
C ALA A 294 -0.62 0.43 6.95
N GLU A 295 -0.35 1.53 7.64
CA GLU A 295 0.94 1.79 8.30
C GLU A 295 0.70 2.20 9.75
N ASP A 296 1.65 1.84 10.62
CA ASP A 296 1.59 2.22 12.04
C ASP A 296 2.98 2.44 12.62
N ARG A 297 3.04 3.22 13.71
CA ARG A 297 4.25 3.43 14.52
C ARG A 297 4.49 2.31 15.52
N ASP A 298 3.47 1.52 15.82
CA ASP A 298 3.62 0.30 16.62
C ASP A 298 4.17 -0.83 15.73
N PRO A 299 5.38 -1.34 16.00
CA PRO A 299 5.97 -2.39 15.19
C PRO A 299 5.20 -3.72 15.21
N MET A 300 4.37 -3.95 16.22
CA MET A 300 3.56 -5.17 16.37
C MET A 300 2.07 -4.97 16.03
N ARG A 301 1.74 -3.83 15.37
CA ARG A 301 0.36 -3.46 15.10
C ARG A 301 -0.41 -4.49 14.29
N PHE A 302 0.21 -5.05 13.27
CA PHE A 302 -0.44 -5.97 12.34
C PHE A 302 -0.13 -7.43 12.68
N SER A 303 -1.16 -8.20 13.00
CA SER A 303 -1.11 -9.64 13.23
C SER A 303 -1.65 -10.41 12.02
N GLU A 304 -1.51 -11.74 12.02
CA GLU A 304 -2.14 -12.63 11.02
C GLU A 304 -3.67 -12.47 10.96
N TRP A 305 -4.27 -12.10 12.08
CA TRP A 305 -5.70 -11.81 12.15
C TRP A 305 -6.06 -10.57 11.33
N HIS A 306 -5.26 -9.51 11.43
CA HIS A 306 -5.43 -8.30 10.61
C HIS A 306 -5.17 -8.57 9.13
N GLU A 307 -4.26 -9.49 8.77
CA GLU A 307 -4.09 -9.96 7.40
C GLU A 307 -5.39 -10.53 6.85
N ALA A 308 -5.97 -11.52 7.56
CA ALA A 308 -7.18 -12.20 7.11
C ALA A 308 -8.36 -11.21 6.94
N TYR A 309 -8.55 -10.29 7.89
CA TYR A 309 -9.60 -9.28 7.79
C TYR A 309 -9.41 -8.33 6.62
N LEU A 310 -8.21 -7.78 6.50
CA LEU A 310 -7.94 -6.79 5.46
C LEU A 310 -7.95 -7.45 4.08
N GLU A 311 -7.60 -8.72 3.97
CA GLU A 311 -7.68 -9.49 2.73
C GLU A 311 -9.13 -9.70 2.29
N ILE A 312 -10.05 -10.00 3.22
CA ILE A 312 -11.50 -10.07 2.92
C ILE A 312 -12.02 -8.71 2.45
N ILE A 313 -11.64 -7.64 3.14
CA ILE A 313 -12.03 -6.26 2.78
C ILE A 313 -11.45 -5.88 1.41
N ALA A 314 -10.19 -6.22 1.15
CA ALA A 314 -9.51 -5.96 -0.12
C ALA A 314 -10.23 -6.62 -1.31
N ASN A 315 -10.65 -7.87 -1.15
CA ASN A 315 -11.45 -8.58 -2.15
C ASN A 315 -12.79 -7.89 -2.43
N GLN A 316 -13.48 -7.42 -1.39
CA GLN A 316 -14.74 -6.69 -1.55
C GLN A 316 -14.54 -5.32 -2.21
N ILE A 317 -13.48 -4.59 -1.86
CA ILE A 317 -13.11 -3.33 -2.50
C ILE A 317 -12.83 -3.55 -3.99
N ALA A 318 -12.02 -4.56 -4.32
CA ALA A 318 -11.67 -4.87 -5.70
C ALA A 318 -12.90 -5.16 -6.55
N LEU A 319 -13.83 -5.98 -6.05
CA LEU A 319 -15.11 -6.27 -6.71
C LEU A 319 -16.01 -5.02 -6.79
N GLY A 320 -16.02 -4.19 -5.75
CA GLY A 320 -16.77 -2.93 -5.73
C GLY A 320 -16.26 -1.96 -6.80
N ILE A 321 -14.96 -1.81 -6.93
CA ILE A 321 -14.32 -0.96 -7.95
C ILE A 321 -14.60 -1.52 -9.35
N ASP A 322 -14.42 -2.83 -9.57
CA ASP A 322 -14.66 -3.47 -10.87
C ASP A 322 -16.10 -3.28 -11.33
N ARG A 323 -17.05 -3.52 -10.43
CA ARG A 323 -18.47 -3.28 -10.68
C ARG A 323 -18.79 -1.82 -11.04
N MET A 324 -18.10 -0.86 -10.44
CA MET A 324 -18.30 0.56 -10.76
C MET A 324 -17.75 0.91 -12.14
N ILE A 325 -16.60 0.34 -12.51
CA ILE A 325 -16.02 0.50 -13.85
C ILE A 325 -16.95 -0.09 -14.90
N GLU A 326 -17.44 -1.33 -14.71
CA GLU A 326 -18.36 -2.00 -15.66
C GLU A 326 -19.70 -1.26 -15.81
N ARG A 327 -20.30 -0.84 -14.70
CA ARG A 327 -21.54 -0.06 -14.74
C ARG A 327 -21.38 1.33 -15.38
N GLY A 328 -20.19 1.93 -15.25
CA GLY A 328 -19.83 3.14 -15.97
C GLY A 328 -19.83 2.92 -17.49
N ASP A 329 -19.41 1.74 -17.93
CA ASP A 329 -19.38 1.34 -19.33
C ASP A 329 -20.79 0.98 -19.84
N GLU A 330 -21.60 0.22 -19.09
CA GLU A 330 -22.99 -0.13 -19.45
C GLU A 330 -23.93 1.08 -19.50
N ALA A 331 -23.81 2.03 -18.55
CA ALA A 331 -24.56 3.27 -18.58
C ALA A 331 -24.17 4.16 -19.78
N ALA A 332 -22.94 3.96 -20.28
CA ALA A 332 -22.48 4.58 -21.52
C ALA A 332 -23.16 3.96 -22.75
N ASP A 333 -23.46 2.65 -22.76
CA ASP A 333 -24.11 1.95 -23.89
C ASP A 333 -25.65 2.10 -23.90
N ALA A 334 -26.30 2.17 -22.76
CA ALA A 334 -27.74 2.03 -22.63
C ALA A 334 -28.58 3.29 -22.89
N GLY A 335 -28.03 4.42 -23.29
CA GLY A 335 -28.81 5.61 -23.76
C GLY A 335 -30.00 6.06 -22.89
N VAL A 336 -30.01 5.78 -21.58
CA VAL A 336 -31.15 6.05 -20.68
C VAL A 336 -31.30 7.57 -20.48
N PRO A 337 -32.46 8.17 -20.77
CA PRO A 337 -32.72 9.57 -20.43
C PRO A 337 -32.70 9.71 -18.90
N ALA A 338 -31.91 10.61 -18.41
CA ALA A 338 -31.87 10.91 -16.98
C ALA A 338 -33.17 11.57 -16.56
N ASP A 339 -33.86 10.97 -15.60
CA ASP A 339 -34.90 11.66 -14.83
C ASP A 339 -34.28 12.91 -14.19
N THR A 340 -34.62 14.04 -14.77
CA THR A 340 -34.26 15.37 -14.26
C THR A 340 -35.09 15.64 -13.02
N VAL A 341 -34.49 15.53 -11.86
CA VAL A 341 -34.97 16.24 -10.67
C VAL A 341 -34.55 17.70 -10.84
N PRO A 342 -35.48 18.66 -10.99
CA PRO A 342 -35.11 20.05 -11.12
C PRO A 342 -34.56 20.56 -9.80
N LEU A 343 -33.31 21.01 -9.76
CA LEU A 343 -32.83 21.86 -8.70
C LEU A 343 -33.63 23.16 -8.67
N PRO A 344 -34.02 23.70 -7.50
CA PRO A 344 -34.77 24.94 -7.42
C PRO A 344 -33.95 26.06 -8.05
N ALA A 345 -34.58 26.70 -9.05
CA ALA A 345 -34.04 27.88 -9.68
C ALA A 345 -33.88 28.99 -8.63
N THR A 346 -32.67 29.30 -8.25
CA THR A 346 -32.37 30.53 -7.53
C THR A 346 -32.67 31.71 -8.44
N SER A 347 -33.65 32.49 -8.03
CA SER A 347 -34.20 33.65 -8.73
C SER A 347 -33.11 34.61 -9.26
N ALA A 348 -33.17 34.90 -10.51
CA ALA A 348 -32.33 35.89 -11.22
C ALA A 348 -32.69 37.34 -10.84
N ALA A 349 -32.60 37.68 -9.56
CA ALA A 349 -32.82 39.05 -9.06
C ALA A 349 -31.73 39.47 -8.09
N GLY A 350 -30.49 39.53 -8.54
CA GLY A 350 -29.34 39.92 -7.75
C GLY A 350 -28.04 40.06 -8.55
N SER A 351 -28.06 39.85 -9.83
CA SER A 351 -26.85 39.64 -10.66
C SER A 351 -26.31 40.89 -11.37
N ARG A 352 -26.42 42.09 -10.76
CA ARG A 352 -25.87 43.31 -11.39
C ARG A 352 -24.96 44.18 -10.55
N MET A 353 -24.50 43.71 -9.40
CA MET A 353 -23.63 44.56 -8.56
C MET A 353 -22.41 43.85 -7.88
N ILE A 354 -21.93 42.71 -8.42
CA ILE A 354 -20.68 42.08 -7.94
C ILE A 354 -19.79 41.73 -9.15
N GLU A 355 -19.47 42.74 -9.95
CA GLU A 355 -18.51 42.56 -11.07
C GLU A 355 -17.11 43.11 -10.78
N ALA A 356 -16.84 43.53 -9.56
CA ALA A 356 -15.64 44.28 -9.22
C ALA A 356 -14.71 43.58 -8.22
N CYS A 357 -14.46 42.28 -8.31
CA CYS A 357 -13.25 41.62 -7.77
C CYS A 357 -13.23 40.10 -8.01
N ARG A 358 -13.39 39.65 -9.23
CA ARG A 358 -13.05 38.24 -9.52
C ARG A 358 -11.54 38.15 -9.65
N SER A 359 -10.90 37.32 -8.82
CA SER A 359 -9.49 36.96 -8.99
C SER A 359 -9.28 36.41 -10.40
N LYS A 360 -8.21 36.84 -11.07
CA LYS A 360 -7.84 36.33 -12.39
C LYS A 360 -6.82 35.22 -12.20
N ARG A 361 -7.09 34.04 -12.75
CA ARG A 361 -6.18 32.89 -12.73
C ARG A 361 -5.69 32.61 -14.14
N ARG A 362 -4.38 32.38 -14.27
CA ARG A 362 -3.77 31.98 -15.54
C ARG A 362 -3.49 30.50 -15.52
N LEU A 363 -4.09 29.75 -16.43
CA LEU A 363 -3.79 28.34 -16.65
C LEU A 363 -2.96 28.18 -17.93
N THR A 364 -1.74 27.68 -17.77
CA THR A 364 -0.81 27.42 -18.87
C THR A 364 -0.71 25.93 -19.13
N TYR A 365 -1.05 25.50 -20.35
CA TYR A 365 -0.91 24.12 -20.79
C TYR A 365 0.33 23.96 -21.68
N TYR A 366 1.20 23.04 -21.30
CA TYR A 366 2.39 22.65 -22.07
C TYR A 366 2.10 21.37 -22.84
N ARG A 367 2.00 21.46 -24.17
CA ARG A 367 1.65 20.32 -25.04
C ARG A 367 2.68 19.19 -25.01
N ASN A 368 3.96 19.51 -24.88
CA ASN A 368 5.04 18.52 -24.94
C ASN A 368 5.02 17.57 -23.73
N ASP A 369 4.56 18.07 -22.58
CA ASP A 369 4.58 17.35 -21.31
C ASP A 369 3.17 17.00 -20.81
N ASP A 370 2.13 17.38 -21.57
CA ASP A 370 0.71 17.28 -21.16
C ASP A 370 0.49 17.83 -19.74
N ALA A 371 1.09 18.97 -19.41
CA ALA A 371 1.09 19.52 -18.05
C ALA A 371 0.37 20.87 -17.98
N ILE A 372 -0.40 21.06 -16.89
CA ILE A 372 -1.04 22.35 -16.59
C ILE A 372 -0.39 22.98 -15.37
N PHE A 373 -0.13 24.27 -15.48
CA PHE A 373 0.32 25.16 -14.41
C PHE A 373 -0.75 26.22 -14.14
N VAL A 374 -0.96 26.57 -12.87
CA VAL A 374 -1.81 27.68 -12.42
C VAL A 374 -0.92 28.74 -11.83
N ASP A 375 -0.96 29.95 -12.39
CA ASP A 375 -0.14 31.09 -11.96
C ASP A 375 1.36 30.73 -11.81
N ASP A 376 1.87 29.94 -12.79
CA ASP A 376 3.24 29.39 -12.86
C ASP A 376 3.56 28.28 -11.83
N GLU A 377 2.58 27.85 -11.03
CA GLU A 377 2.73 26.70 -10.14
C GLU A 377 2.17 25.42 -10.79
N TYR A 378 2.92 24.31 -10.72
CA TYR A 378 2.50 23.01 -11.27
C TYR A 378 1.19 22.53 -10.64
N LEU A 379 0.20 22.19 -11.47
CA LEU A 379 -1.08 21.64 -11.04
C LEU A 379 -1.14 20.12 -11.26
N ILE A 380 -1.10 19.69 -12.52
CA ILE A 380 -1.35 18.29 -12.91
C ILE A 380 -0.81 18.00 -14.31
N ARG A 381 -0.58 16.72 -14.64
CA ARG A 381 -0.11 16.29 -15.97
C ARG A 381 -0.87 15.08 -16.50
N ASN A 382 -0.56 14.69 -17.74
CA ASN A 382 -1.11 13.53 -18.46
C ASN A 382 -2.64 13.66 -18.68
N ILE A 383 -3.36 12.55 -18.70
CA ILE A 383 -4.80 12.50 -19.01
C ILE A 383 -5.64 13.47 -18.16
N PRO A 384 -5.47 13.59 -16.83
CA PRO A 384 -6.22 14.58 -16.05
C PRO A 384 -6.00 16.02 -16.52
N ALA A 385 -4.79 16.35 -16.98
CA ALA A 385 -4.53 17.67 -17.56
C ALA A 385 -5.26 17.87 -18.90
N ARG A 386 -5.25 16.87 -19.77
CA ARG A 386 -6.01 16.93 -21.05
C ARG A 386 -7.50 17.07 -20.80
N ILE A 387 -8.06 16.35 -19.80
CA ILE A 387 -9.48 16.47 -19.42
C ILE A 387 -9.78 17.91 -18.99
N LEU A 388 -8.99 18.47 -18.07
CA LEU A 388 -9.19 19.83 -17.58
C LEU A 388 -9.09 20.86 -18.73
N TRP A 389 -8.04 20.74 -19.56
CA TRP A 389 -7.82 21.65 -20.67
C TRP A 389 -8.99 21.66 -21.67
N LYS A 390 -9.50 20.46 -22.00
CA LYS A 390 -10.64 20.30 -22.87
C LYS A 390 -11.92 20.92 -22.30
N VAL A 391 -12.23 20.62 -21.03
CA VAL A 391 -13.43 21.13 -20.35
C VAL A 391 -13.41 22.65 -20.28
N LEU A 392 -12.25 23.26 -19.96
CA LEU A 392 -12.05 24.71 -19.94
C LEU A 392 -12.18 25.34 -21.33
N GLY A 393 -11.59 24.70 -22.34
CA GLY A 393 -11.70 25.18 -23.73
C GLY A 393 -13.14 25.13 -24.25
N GLU A 394 -13.91 24.10 -23.92
CA GLU A 394 -15.33 24.02 -24.27
C GLU A 394 -16.15 25.06 -23.51
N GLN A 395 -15.89 25.28 -22.23
CA GLN A 395 -16.55 26.32 -21.45
C GLN A 395 -16.33 27.72 -22.07
N GLN A 396 -15.08 28.04 -22.43
CA GLN A 396 -14.77 29.34 -23.05
C GLN A 396 -15.45 29.52 -24.41
N ARG A 397 -15.49 28.46 -25.23
CA ARG A 397 -16.01 28.53 -26.60
C ARG A 397 -17.54 28.52 -26.64
N THR A 398 -18.19 27.72 -25.78
CA THR A 398 -19.63 27.46 -25.86
C THR A 398 -20.44 27.90 -24.65
N GLY A 399 -19.77 28.24 -23.54
CA GLY A 399 -20.40 28.50 -22.25
C GLY A 399 -20.87 27.23 -21.51
N ARG A 400 -20.59 26.06 -22.07
CA ARG A 400 -20.99 24.77 -21.49
C ARG A 400 -20.22 24.48 -20.21
N THR A 401 -20.96 24.10 -19.16
CA THR A 401 -20.38 23.78 -17.84
C THR A 401 -20.61 22.33 -17.43
N GLU A 402 -21.56 21.63 -18.02
CA GLU A 402 -21.88 20.24 -17.68
C GLU A 402 -21.36 19.26 -18.72
N PHE A 403 -20.80 18.15 -18.25
CA PHE A 403 -20.14 17.14 -19.06
C PHE A 403 -20.50 15.74 -18.57
N SER A 404 -20.41 14.73 -19.47
CA SER A 404 -20.58 13.33 -19.09
C SER A 404 -19.28 12.53 -19.24
N ASN A 405 -19.13 11.50 -18.39
CA ASN A 405 -17.99 10.59 -18.49
C ASN A 405 -17.95 9.89 -19.86
N ARG A 406 -19.14 9.61 -20.42
CA ARG A 406 -19.28 8.96 -21.74
C ARG A 406 -18.67 9.78 -22.86
N GLU A 407 -19.05 11.05 -22.97
CA GLU A 407 -18.55 11.91 -24.04
C GLU A 407 -17.03 12.10 -23.95
N MET A 408 -16.50 12.16 -22.74
CA MET A 408 -15.05 12.27 -22.52
C MET A 408 -14.33 10.98 -22.89
N ARG A 409 -14.92 9.81 -22.63
CA ARG A 409 -14.32 8.51 -23.01
C ARG A 409 -14.28 8.29 -24.51
N VAL A 410 -15.30 8.72 -25.24
CA VAL A 410 -15.38 8.55 -26.70
C VAL A 410 -14.47 9.54 -27.43
N ASP A 411 -14.01 10.56 -26.75
CA ASP A 411 -13.16 11.59 -27.34
C ASP A 411 -11.72 11.14 -27.56
N SER A 412 -11.38 10.89 -28.81
CA SER A 412 -10.04 10.45 -29.21
C SER A 412 -8.92 11.44 -28.86
N SER A 413 -9.26 12.74 -28.67
CA SER A 413 -8.26 13.76 -28.30
C SER A 413 -7.69 13.58 -26.88
N LEU A 414 -8.41 12.87 -26.01
CA LEU A 414 -7.97 12.58 -24.65
C LEU A 414 -7.00 11.41 -24.57
N GLY A 415 -6.93 10.55 -25.59
CA GLY A 415 -6.03 9.40 -25.63
C GLY A 415 -6.33 8.36 -24.53
N LEU A 416 -7.61 8.21 -24.19
CA LEU A 416 -8.04 7.21 -23.19
C LEU A 416 -7.94 5.79 -23.75
N PRO A 417 -7.64 4.78 -22.92
CA PRO A 417 -7.64 3.39 -23.34
C PRO A 417 -9.03 2.96 -23.85
N PRO A 418 -9.10 2.13 -24.90
CA PRO A 418 -10.37 1.70 -25.47
C PRO A 418 -11.14 0.71 -24.58
N VAL A 419 -10.52 0.11 -23.57
CA VAL A 419 -11.11 -0.93 -22.72
C VAL A 419 -10.81 -0.64 -21.25
N LYS A 420 -11.84 -0.68 -20.40
CA LYS A 420 -11.79 -0.64 -18.91
C LYS A 420 -10.93 0.48 -18.31
N ASP A 421 -11.00 1.71 -18.85
CA ASP A 421 -10.34 2.85 -18.20
C ASP A 421 -11.18 3.37 -17.02
N ASN A 422 -10.52 3.61 -15.90
CA ASN A 422 -11.17 4.20 -14.74
C ASN A 422 -11.16 5.73 -14.83
N PHE A 423 -12.07 6.28 -15.66
CA PHE A 423 -12.20 7.72 -15.85
C PHE A 423 -12.50 8.47 -14.54
N GLU A 424 -13.25 7.86 -13.62
CA GLU A 424 -13.56 8.48 -12.32
C GLU A 424 -12.31 8.69 -11.46
N SER A 425 -11.34 7.77 -11.50
CA SER A 425 -10.08 7.96 -10.77
C SER A 425 -9.33 9.20 -11.23
N ARG A 426 -9.39 9.52 -12.52
CA ARG A 426 -8.77 10.72 -13.09
C ARG A 426 -9.49 12.00 -12.66
N LEU A 427 -10.81 11.96 -12.53
CA LEU A 427 -11.59 13.07 -11.98
C LEU A 427 -11.32 13.27 -10.48
N ILE A 428 -11.18 12.20 -9.70
CA ILE A 428 -10.82 12.28 -8.28
C ILE A 428 -9.49 13.00 -8.11
N LEU A 429 -8.46 12.59 -8.84
CA LEU A 429 -7.16 13.24 -8.83
C LEU A 429 -7.25 14.71 -9.20
N LEU A 430 -7.99 15.00 -10.25
CA LEU A 430 -8.16 16.37 -10.74
C LEU A 430 -8.88 17.25 -9.71
N ARG A 431 -9.98 16.78 -9.11
CA ARG A 431 -10.71 17.48 -8.04
C ARG A 431 -9.80 17.78 -6.87
N HIS A 432 -9.06 16.77 -6.42
CA HIS A 432 -8.15 16.91 -5.29
C HIS A 432 -7.06 17.96 -5.56
N ARG A 433 -6.44 17.93 -6.74
CA ARG A 433 -5.42 18.90 -7.13
C ARG A 433 -5.96 20.33 -7.27
N LEU A 434 -7.16 20.46 -7.86
CA LEU A 434 -7.82 21.77 -7.95
C LEU A 434 -8.15 22.31 -6.56
N GLN A 435 -8.66 21.50 -5.64
CA GLN A 435 -8.96 21.93 -4.28
C GLN A 435 -7.71 22.41 -3.53
N GLN A 436 -6.56 21.78 -3.75
CA GLN A 436 -5.30 22.17 -3.11
C GLN A 436 -4.67 23.43 -3.71
N LYS A 437 -4.68 23.58 -5.06
CA LYS A 437 -3.88 24.55 -5.77
C LYS A 437 -4.70 25.68 -6.42
N CYS A 438 -5.98 25.43 -6.70
CA CYS A 438 -6.86 26.39 -7.36
C CYS A 438 -8.30 26.22 -6.86
N PRO A 439 -8.60 26.55 -5.58
CA PRO A 439 -9.93 26.35 -5.00
C PRO A 439 -11.04 27.15 -5.72
N ASP A 440 -10.66 28.19 -6.47
CA ASP A 440 -11.55 29.01 -7.31
C ASP A 440 -12.08 28.23 -8.55
N LEU A 441 -11.53 27.04 -8.83
CA LEU A 441 -11.91 26.18 -9.93
C LEU A 441 -12.25 24.79 -9.42
N GLN A 442 -13.48 24.35 -9.63
CA GLN A 442 -13.96 23.09 -9.06
C GLN A 442 -14.64 22.21 -10.13
N ILE A 443 -14.39 20.91 -10.04
CA ILE A 443 -15.13 19.89 -10.78
C ILE A 443 -16.07 19.19 -9.80
N VAL A 444 -17.38 19.36 -9.96
CA VAL A 444 -18.40 18.87 -9.03
C VAL A 444 -19.20 17.75 -9.71
N SER A 445 -19.45 16.65 -9.00
CA SER A 445 -20.37 15.60 -9.50
C SER A 445 -21.79 16.15 -9.50
N THR A 446 -22.48 16.05 -10.64
CA THR A 446 -23.89 16.48 -10.80
C THR A 446 -24.85 15.31 -10.92
N GLY A 447 -24.33 14.09 -10.84
CA GLY A 447 -25.09 12.85 -10.93
C GLY A 447 -24.20 11.72 -11.41
N ARG A 448 -24.77 10.54 -11.56
CA ARG A 448 -24.02 9.35 -11.95
C ARG A 448 -23.41 9.52 -13.35
N GLY A 449 -22.09 9.46 -13.42
CA GLY A 449 -21.35 9.63 -14.69
C GLY A 449 -21.45 11.03 -15.29
N ARG A 450 -21.80 12.06 -14.49
CA ARG A 450 -21.88 13.47 -14.91
C ARG A 450 -21.14 14.37 -13.94
N PHE A 451 -20.53 15.41 -14.48
CA PHE A 451 -19.83 16.42 -13.69
C PHE A 451 -19.98 17.81 -14.29
N ALA A 452 -19.84 18.82 -13.45
CA ALA A 452 -19.86 20.22 -13.85
C ALA A 452 -18.60 20.93 -13.45
N LEU A 453 -18.15 21.84 -14.31
CA LEU A 453 -17.09 22.80 -14.02
C LEU A 453 -17.72 24.06 -13.38
N ARG A 454 -17.20 24.46 -12.22
CA ARG A 454 -17.53 25.69 -11.53
C ARG A 454 -16.29 26.55 -11.44
N ALA A 455 -16.38 27.81 -11.84
CA ALA A 455 -15.29 28.76 -11.78
C ALA A 455 -15.79 30.04 -11.11
N ASP A 456 -15.19 30.34 -9.95
CA ASP A 456 -15.46 31.58 -9.18
C ASP A 456 -14.51 32.71 -9.58
N ALA A 457 -13.43 32.39 -10.32
CA ALA A 457 -12.44 33.32 -10.87
C ALA A 457 -12.59 33.49 -12.39
N ALA A 458 -12.09 34.59 -12.94
CA ALA A 458 -11.89 34.74 -14.38
C ALA A 458 -10.66 33.91 -14.81
N ILE A 459 -10.83 33.00 -15.78
CA ILE A 459 -9.77 32.09 -16.21
C ILE A 459 -9.18 32.55 -17.54
N GLU A 460 -7.88 32.75 -17.57
CA GLU A 460 -7.09 32.98 -18.77
C GLU A 460 -6.38 31.68 -19.16
N LEU A 461 -6.67 31.17 -20.37
CA LEU A 461 -6.02 29.98 -20.91
C LEU A 461 -4.85 30.38 -21.82
N VAL A 462 -3.69 29.81 -21.56
CA VAL A 462 -2.47 29.99 -22.36
C VAL A 462 -1.98 28.62 -22.79
N GLU A 463 -1.72 28.42 -24.06
CA GLU A 463 -1.14 27.18 -24.61
C GLU A 463 0.29 27.44 -25.05
N ARG A 464 1.22 26.55 -24.70
CA ARG A 464 2.65 26.62 -25.05
C ARG A 464 3.16 25.29 -25.60
#